data_878ba4ad8aa20d47f1e076b7c884e0af
#
_entry.id   878ba4ad8aa20d47f1e076b7c884e0af
#
_cell.length_a   1.000
_cell.length_b   1.000
_cell.length_c   1.000
_cell.angle_alpha   90.00
_cell.angle_beta   90.00
_cell.angle_gamma   90.00
#
_symmetry.space_group_name_H-M   'P 1'
#
loop_
_entity.id
_entity.type
_entity.pdbx_description
1 polymer ?
#
loop_
_entity_poly.entity_id
_entity_poly.type
_entity_poly.pdbx_seq_one_letter_code
_entity_poly.pdbx_strand_id
1 'polypeptide(L)'
;MLPRRTDLTMDPADRPIIATADDAILAKFATVQAGYYQDPFLSALSQRSVGMTHRPRRQVQPIIKRGTHARVCVMDRAIRSFLEQCSDADTSATATMTAQIVVLGAGKDTSYFRYKNGYILNNGDMSASKNLQVNWYEVDHPSVVEEKHSILRQNMDVFGSAMSELMSNQYGYAIPPSSDRKSVV
;
A
#
# COMPACT_ATOMS: atom_id res chain seq x y z
N MET A 1 -11.62 28.38 8.91
CA MET A 1 -11.76 28.60 7.45
C MET A 1 -10.58 27.87 6.79
N LEU A 2 -10.79 26.65 6.26
CA LEU A 2 -9.74 25.88 5.61
C LEU A 2 -9.45 26.48 4.23
N PRO A 3 -8.18 26.59 3.80
CA PRO A 3 -7.84 27.13 2.49
C PRO A 3 -8.46 26.27 1.39
N ARG A 4 -9.07 26.92 0.39
CA ARG A 4 -9.59 26.28 -0.82
C ARG A 4 -8.46 25.52 -1.51
N ARG A 5 -8.76 24.29 -1.89
CA ARG A 5 -7.97 23.42 -2.76
C ARG A 5 -7.52 24.20 -3.99
N THR A 6 -6.27 24.60 -4.02
CA THR A 6 -5.65 25.03 -5.28
C THR A 6 -5.51 23.79 -6.15
N ASP A 7 -6.04 23.82 -7.38
CA ASP A 7 -5.81 22.84 -8.43
C ASP A 7 -4.31 22.58 -8.52
N LEU A 8 -3.87 21.45 -7.98
CA LEU A 8 -2.53 20.94 -8.20
C LEU A 8 -2.49 20.48 -9.67
N THR A 9 -2.24 21.42 -10.58
CA THR A 9 -1.90 21.06 -11.96
C THR A 9 -0.66 20.19 -11.88
N MET A 10 -0.84 18.91 -12.18
CA MET A 10 0.22 17.91 -12.17
C MET A 10 1.36 18.36 -13.09
N ASP A 11 2.58 18.49 -12.53
CA ASP A 11 3.75 18.81 -13.32
C ASP A 11 3.93 17.71 -14.39
N PRO A 12 4.05 18.08 -15.69
CA PRO A 12 4.31 17.11 -16.75
C PRO A 12 5.54 16.21 -16.47
N ALA A 13 6.53 16.72 -15.74
CA ALA A 13 7.71 15.98 -15.34
C ALA A 13 7.40 14.83 -14.34
N ASP A 14 6.32 14.93 -13.57
CA ASP A 14 5.93 13.90 -12.57
C ASP A 14 5.13 12.75 -13.22
N ARG A 15 4.60 12.93 -14.42
CA ARG A 15 3.79 11.91 -15.12
C ARG A 15 4.45 10.54 -15.25
N PRO A 16 5.74 10.42 -15.64
CA PRO A 16 6.40 9.13 -15.72
C PRO A 16 6.51 8.44 -14.36
N ILE A 17 6.74 9.21 -13.30
CA ILE A 17 6.85 8.69 -11.92
C ILE A 17 5.50 8.13 -11.47
N ILE A 18 4.42 8.87 -11.68
CA ILE A 18 3.06 8.46 -11.32
C ILE A 18 2.63 7.22 -12.12
N ALA A 19 2.96 7.16 -13.41
CA ALA A 19 2.63 6.02 -14.26
C ALA A 19 3.27 4.70 -13.80
N THR A 20 4.39 4.74 -13.06
CA THR A 20 5.00 3.52 -12.50
C THR A 20 4.11 2.83 -11.48
N ALA A 21 3.28 3.57 -10.74
CA ALA A 21 2.32 3.00 -9.81
C ALA A 21 1.24 2.16 -10.53
N ASP A 22 0.81 2.62 -11.71
CA ASP A 22 -0.16 1.89 -12.55
C ASP A 22 0.45 0.63 -13.16
N ASP A 23 1.67 0.69 -13.66
CA ASP A 23 2.37 -0.49 -14.18
C ASP A 23 2.56 -1.55 -13.10
N ALA A 24 2.91 -1.14 -11.88
CA ALA A 24 3.09 -2.05 -10.75
C ALA A 24 1.78 -2.74 -10.35
N ILE A 25 0.66 -2.01 -10.27
CA ILE A 25 -0.64 -2.60 -9.90
C ILE A 25 -1.14 -3.56 -11.00
N LEU A 26 -0.96 -3.22 -12.27
CA LEU A 26 -1.35 -4.09 -13.39
C LEU A 26 -0.54 -5.40 -13.40
N ALA A 27 0.76 -5.35 -13.09
CA ALA A 27 1.59 -6.54 -12.97
C ALA A 27 1.13 -7.44 -11.81
N LYS A 28 0.83 -6.87 -10.64
CA LYS A 28 0.26 -7.58 -9.49
C LYS A 28 -1.09 -8.21 -9.84
N PHE A 29 -1.99 -7.45 -10.44
CA PHE A 29 -3.32 -7.92 -10.84
C PHE A 29 -3.24 -9.11 -11.82
N ALA A 30 -2.40 -9.01 -12.86
CA ALA A 30 -2.19 -10.11 -13.79
C ALA A 30 -1.58 -11.36 -13.13
N THR A 31 -0.83 -11.17 -12.05
CA THR A 31 -0.23 -12.27 -11.28
C THR A 31 -1.27 -12.98 -10.42
N VAL A 32 -2.17 -12.24 -9.77
CA VAL A 32 -3.31 -12.79 -9.03
C VAL A 32 -4.27 -13.51 -9.96
N GLN A 33 -4.62 -12.92 -11.11
CA GLN A 33 -5.46 -13.57 -12.12
C GLN A 33 -4.86 -14.89 -12.65
N ALA A 34 -3.56 -15.01 -12.65
CA ALA A 34 -2.87 -16.25 -13.04
C ALA A 34 -2.77 -17.27 -11.88
N GLY A 35 -3.35 -16.98 -10.71
CA GLY A 35 -3.40 -17.91 -9.58
C GLY A 35 -2.14 -18.02 -8.75
N TYR A 36 -1.17 -17.10 -8.89
CA TYR A 36 0.10 -17.17 -8.14
C TYR A 36 -0.07 -16.89 -6.65
N TYR A 37 -0.95 -15.95 -6.27
CA TYR A 37 -1.26 -15.63 -4.88
C TYR A 37 -2.64 -14.97 -4.78
N GLN A 38 -3.15 -14.84 -3.56
CA GLN A 38 -4.46 -14.23 -3.30
C GLN A 38 -4.31 -12.79 -2.81
N ASP A 39 -5.06 -11.89 -3.43
CA ASP A 39 -5.15 -10.49 -3.02
C ASP A 39 -6.49 -9.91 -3.49
N PRO A 40 -7.53 -9.96 -2.65
CA PRO A 40 -8.86 -9.49 -3.02
C PRO A 40 -8.94 -7.97 -3.19
N PHE A 41 -7.97 -7.22 -2.66
CA PHE A 41 -7.95 -5.75 -2.67
C PHE A 41 -7.50 -5.17 -4.01
N LEU A 42 -6.74 -5.94 -4.79
CA LEU A 42 -6.18 -5.48 -6.08
C LEU A 42 -7.23 -5.14 -7.11
N SER A 43 -8.37 -5.81 -7.11
CA SER A 43 -9.44 -5.55 -8.08
C SER A 43 -9.94 -4.11 -7.99
N ALA A 44 -10.19 -3.61 -6.77
CA ALA A 44 -10.64 -2.24 -6.55
C ALA A 44 -9.59 -1.20 -6.93
N LEU A 45 -8.33 -1.42 -6.55
CA LEU A 45 -7.22 -0.50 -6.83
C LEU A 45 -6.82 -0.48 -8.31
N SER A 46 -7.06 -1.56 -9.06
CA SER A 46 -6.71 -1.67 -10.49
C SER A 46 -7.78 -1.10 -11.44
N GLN A 47 -9.00 -0.85 -10.98
CA GLN A 47 -10.13 -0.47 -11.84
C GLN A 47 -9.85 0.78 -12.69
N ARG A 48 -9.28 1.84 -12.10
CA ARG A 48 -8.92 3.06 -12.83
C ARG A 48 -7.78 2.82 -13.82
N SER A 49 -6.77 2.07 -13.42
CA SER A 49 -5.62 1.76 -14.27
C SER A 49 -6.02 0.89 -15.47
N VAL A 50 -6.97 -0.02 -15.28
CA VAL A 50 -7.53 -0.83 -16.38
C VAL A 50 -8.38 0.00 -17.34
N GLY A 51 -9.15 0.99 -16.83
CA GLY A 51 -10.02 1.85 -17.65
C GLY A 51 -9.29 2.93 -18.44
N MET A 52 -8.14 3.39 -17.97
CA MET A 52 -7.35 4.44 -18.64
C MET A 52 -6.46 3.94 -19.78
N THR A 53 -6.15 2.66 -19.80
CA THR A 53 -5.35 2.09 -20.88
C THR A 53 -6.25 1.80 -22.08
N HIS A 54 -6.42 2.75 -23.00
CA HIS A 54 -6.84 2.49 -24.39
C HIS A 54 -5.85 1.59 -25.17
N ARG A 55 -4.81 1.10 -24.51
CA ARG A 55 -3.91 0.11 -25.09
C ARG A 55 -4.55 -1.28 -24.96
N PRO A 56 -4.57 -2.06 -26.07
CA PRO A 56 -5.03 -3.45 -25.99
C PRO A 56 -4.27 -4.12 -24.86
N ARG A 57 -4.97 -4.87 -24.01
CA ARG A 57 -4.43 -5.61 -22.86
C ARG A 57 -3.14 -6.33 -23.29
N ARG A 58 -2.01 -5.67 -23.11
CA ARG A 58 -0.71 -6.31 -23.35
C ARG A 58 -0.65 -7.43 -22.33
N GLN A 59 -0.68 -8.66 -22.82
CA GLN A 59 -0.54 -9.82 -21.92
C GLN A 59 0.77 -9.65 -21.15
N VAL A 60 0.64 -9.53 -19.83
CA VAL A 60 1.82 -9.45 -18.95
C VAL A 60 2.59 -10.77 -19.13
N GLN A 61 3.84 -10.66 -19.53
CA GLN A 61 4.69 -11.82 -19.82
C GLN A 61 4.84 -12.71 -18.58
N PRO A 62 4.95 -14.04 -18.75
CA PRO A 62 5.10 -14.97 -17.63
C PRO A 62 6.27 -14.63 -16.69
N ILE A 63 7.38 -14.13 -17.26
CA ILE A 63 8.55 -13.73 -16.47
C ILE A 63 8.24 -12.58 -15.52
N ILE A 64 7.44 -11.62 -15.96
CA ILE A 64 7.01 -10.49 -15.12
C ILE A 64 6.09 -10.98 -14.00
N LYS A 65 5.15 -11.88 -14.29
CA LYS A 65 4.27 -12.47 -13.26
C LYS A 65 5.07 -13.24 -12.21
N ARG A 66 6.04 -14.05 -12.63
CA ARG A 66 6.91 -14.80 -11.71
C ARG A 66 7.77 -13.86 -10.87
N GLY A 67 8.36 -12.83 -11.47
CA GLY A 67 9.15 -11.83 -10.76
C GLY A 67 8.29 -11.03 -9.75
N THR A 68 7.08 -10.66 -10.14
CA THR A 68 6.12 -9.99 -9.25
C THR A 68 5.74 -10.90 -8.08
N HIS A 69 5.41 -12.18 -8.34
CA HIS A 69 5.11 -13.14 -7.28
C HIS A 69 6.29 -13.33 -6.32
N ALA A 70 7.50 -13.54 -6.85
CA ALA A 70 8.69 -13.68 -6.02
C ALA A 70 8.89 -12.46 -5.10
N ARG A 71 8.72 -11.24 -5.63
CA ARG A 71 8.78 -10.00 -4.84
C ARG A 71 7.74 -9.99 -3.72
N VAL A 72 6.49 -10.32 -4.02
CA VAL A 72 5.41 -10.38 -3.01
C VAL A 72 5.77 -11.40 -1.93
N CYS A 73 6.21 -12.60 -2.28
CA CYS A 73 6.59 -13.62 -1.31
C CYS A 73 7.75 -13.18 -0.40
N VAL A 74 8.76 -12.52 -0.96
CA VAL A 74 9.90 -12.02 -0.18
C VAL A 74 9.46 -10.92 0.79
N MET A 75 8.64 -9.99 0.33
CA MET A 75 8.12 -8.91 1.18
C MET A 75 7.22 -9.45 2.28
N ASP A 76 6.29 -10.33 1.96
CA ASP A 76 5.41 -10.97 2.94
C ASP A 76 6.21 -11.72 4.01
N ARG A 77 7.23 -12.46 3.59
CA ARG A 77 8.12 -13.17 4.50
C ARG A 77 8.91 -12.21 5.40
N ALA A 78 9.44 -11.12 4.84
CA ALA A 78 10.18 -10.12 5.61
C ALA A 78 9.30 -9.44 6.66
N ILE A 79 8.07 -9.04 6.28
CA ILE A 79 7.10 -8.45 7.20
C ILE A 79 6.75 -9.43 8.31
N ARG A 80 6.45 -10.68 7.97
CA ARG A 80 6.13 -11.72 8.95
C ARG A 80 7.27 -11.93 9.93
N SER A 81 8.47 -12.16 9.42
CA SER A 81 9.65 -12.42 10.27
C SER A 81 9.98 -11.23 11.19
N PHE A 82 9.80 -10.00 10.71
CA PHE A 82 9.96 -8.80 11.52
C PHE A 82 8.92 -8.75 12.67
N LEU A 83 7.66 -9.01 12.37
CA LEU A 83 6.59 -8.98 13.36
C LEU A 83 6.73 -10.13 14.41
N GLU A 84 7.17 -11.31 13.97
CA GLU A 84 7.50 -12.44 14.86
C GLU A 84 8.61 -12.04 15.84
N GLN A 85 9.70 -11.45 15.35
CA GLN A 85 10.79 -10.98 16.21
C GLN A 85 10.36 -9.91 17.20
N CYS A 86 9.48 -8.99 16.79
CA CYS A 86 8.91 -8.00 17.71
C CYS A 86 8.04 -8.64 18.79
N SER A 87 7.31 -9.69 18.44
CA SER A 87 6.45 -10.42 19.40
C SER A 87 7.25 -11.21 20.40
N ASP A 88 8.36 -11.84 19.98
CA ASP A 88 9.22 -12.67 20.84
C ASP A 88 10.08 -11.84 21.81
N ALA A 89 10.33 -10.57 21.48
CA ALA A 89 11.12 -9.68 22.32
C ALA A 89 10.43 -9.27 23.62
N ASP A 90 9.10 -9.44 23.71
CA ASP A 90 8.33 -9.08 24.89
C ASP A 90 8.11 -10.29 25.81
N THR A 91 9.03 -10.51 26.74
CA THR A 91 8.89 -11.51 27.80
C THR A 91 8.14 -10.98 29.04
N SER A 92 7.81 -9.69 29.09
CA SER A 92 7.07 -9.09 30.20
C SER A 92 5.58 -8.94 29.85
N ALA A 93 4.72 -9.62 30.55
CA ALA A 93 3.27 -9.73 30.31
C ALA A 93 2.47 -8.41 30.39
N THR A 94 3.12 -7.25 30.57
CA THR A 94 2.45 -5.96 30.87
C THR A 94 2.79 -4.83 29.93
N ALA A 95 3.79 -4.94 29.05
CA ALA A 95 4.19 -3.85 28.15
C ALA A 95 3.63 -4.07 26.74
N THR A 96 2.96 -3.06 26.17
CA THR A 96 2.57 -3.06 24.74
C THR A 96 3.76 -2.66 23.90
N MET A 97 4.23 -3.57 23.05
CA MET A 97 5.26 -3.28 22.06
C MET A 97 4.66 -2.54 20.85
N THR A 98 5.39 -1.59 20.30
CA THR A 98 5.00 -0.89 19.07
C THR A 98 6.00 -1.16 17.97
N ALA A 99 5.56 -1.81 16.90
CA ALA A 99 6.32 -1.98 15.66
C ALA A 99 5.95 -0.89 14.65
N GLN A 100 6.92 -0.41 13.89
CA GLN A 100 6.70 0.56 12.83
C GLN A 100 7.14 -0.02 11.49
N ILE A 101 6.25 0.04 10.50
CA ILE A 101 6.53 -0.36 9.11
C ILE A 101 6.36 0.87 8.24
N VAL A 102 7.40 1.22 7.49
CA VAL A 102 7.40 2.34 6.54
C VAL A 102 7.61 1.81 5.14
N VAL A 103 6.63 2.03 4.26
CA VAL A 103 6.67 1.63 2.85
C VAL A 103 6.98 2.86 2.00
N LEU A 104 8.18 2.91 1.44
CA LEU A 104 8.61 4.00 0.56
C LEU A 104 8.24 3.67 -0.89
N GLY A 105 7.66 4.64 -1.62
CA GLY A 105 7.15 4.41 -2.96
C GLY A 105 5.98 3.43 -2.96
N ALA A 106 5.06 3.58 -2.00
CA ALA A 106 3.99 2.62 -1.74
C ALA A 106 3.03 2.44 -2.92
N GLY A 107 2.84 3.49 -3.73
CA GLY A 107 1.94 3.41 -4.88
C GLY A 107 0.55 2.97 -4.49
N LYS A 108 0.05 1.99 -5.24
CA LYS A 108 -1.20 1.29 -4.96
C LYS A 108 -0.95 -0.05 -4.27
N ASP A 109 0.01 -0.10 -3.33
CA ASP A 109 0.34 -1.32 -2.57
C ASP A 109 -0.84 -1.74 -1.68
N THR A 110 -1.01 -3.05 -1.52
CA THR A 110 -2.08 -3.70 -0.76
C THR A 110 -1.59 -4.41 0.49
N SER A 111 -0.28 -4.37 0.78
CA SER A 111 0.33 -5.15 1.87
C SER A 111 -0.29 -4.83 3.23
N TYR A 112 -0.64 -3.57 3.51
CA TYR A 112 -1.36 -3.20 4.72
C TYR A 112 -2.69 -3.95 4.87
N PHE A 113 -3.53 -3.95 3.82
CA PHE A 113 -4.84 -4.61 3.84
C PHE A 113 -4.69 -6.13 3.92
N ARG A 114 -3.70 -6.69 3.23
CA ARG A 114 -3.36 -8.10 3.30
C ARG A 114 -2.89 -8.50 4.70
N TYR A 115 -2.07 -7.66 5.34
CA TYR A 115 -1.66 -7.86 6.74
C TYR A 115 -2.87 -7.84 7.68
N LYS A 116 -3.70 -6.80 7.64
CA LYS A 116 -4.88 -6.66 8.50
C LYS A 116 -5.90 -7.79 8.34
N ASN A 117 -5.98 -8.39 7.18
CA ASN A 117 -6.90 -9.49 6.88
C ASN A 117 -6.24 -10.88 6.92
N GLY A 118 -5.06 -11.02 7.50
CA GLY A 118 -4.39 -12.30 7.74
C GLY A 118 -3.75 -12.96 6.52
N TYR A 119 -3.69 -12.30 5.36
CA TYR A 119 -3.07 -12.88 4.15
C TYR A 119 -1.54 -12.94 4.22
N ILE A 120 -0.91 -12.14 5.07
CA ILE A 120 0.55 -12.14 5.27
C ILE A 120 0.93 -13.06 6.42
N LEU A 121 0.12 -13.08 7.48
CA LEU A 121 0.29 -13.96 8.62
C LEU A 121 -0.44 -15.28 8.37
N ASN A 122 0.13 -16.40 8.77
CA ASN A 122 -0.56 -17.68 8.69
C ASN A 122 -1.80 -17.64 9.60
N ASN A 123 -2.94 -18.12 9.10
CA ASN A 123 -4.29 -18.02 9.69
C ASN A 123 -4.48 -18.46 11.16
N GLY A 124 -3.41 -18.77 11.90
CA GLY A 124 -3.43 -19.11 13.32
C GLY A 124 -2.71 -18.10 14.22
N ASP A 125 -1.83 -17.27 13.68
CA ASP A 125 -0.86 -16.50 14.47
C ASP A 125 -1.32 -15.09 14.86
N MET A 126 -2.47 -14.63 14.37
CA MET A 126 -3.06 -13.35 14.80
C MET A 126 -3.37 -13.31 16.31
N SER A 127 -3.48 -14.47 16.97
CA SER A 127 -3.74 -14.55 18.42
C SER A 127 -2.47 -14.48 19.26
N ALA A 128 -1.29 -14.69 18.68
CA ALA A 128 -0.04 -14.79 19.45
C ALA A 128 0.49 -13.42 19.92
N SER A 129 0.02 -12.32 19.35
CA SER A 129 0.53 -10.98 19.66
C SER A 129 -0.53 -10.06 20.23
N LYS A 130 -1.13 -10.42 21.37
CA LYS A 130 -2.12 -9.54 22.03
C LYS A 130 -1.54 -8.18 22.44
N ASN A 131 -0.23 -8.04 22.51
CA ASN A 131 0.47 -6.85 22.99
C ASN A 131 1.31 -6.12 21.92
N LEU A 132 1.20 -6.51 20.63
CA LEU A 132 1.92 -5.84 19.55
C LEU A 132 1.02 -4.85 18.81
N GLN A 133 1.31 -3.56 18.95
CA GLN A 133 0.72 -2.51 18.14
C GLN A 133 1.58 -2.29 16.89
N VAL A 134 0.98 -2.32 15.70
CA VAL A 134 1.68 -2.08 14.44
C VAL A 134 1.23 -0.76 13.84
N ASN A 135 2.16 0.18 13.73
CA ASN A 135 1.97 1.44 13.02
C ASN A 135 2.49 1.29 11.60
N TRP A 136 1.61 1.50 10.62
CA TRP A 136 1.92 1.34 9.20
C TRP A 136 1.89 2.68 8.48
N TYR A 137 2.98 3.02 7.82
CA TYR A 137 3.13 4.28 7.10
C TYR A 137 3.41 4.01 5.62
N GLU A 138 2.67 4.67 4.75
CA GLU A 138 2.91 4.65 3.30
C GLU A 138 3.33 6.03 2.83
N VAL A 139 4.44 6.10 2.11
CA VAL A 139 5.01 7.34 1.59
C VAL A 139 5.12 7.23 0.08
N ASP A 140 4.54 8.18 -0.64
CA ASP A 140 4.61 8.26 -2.10
C ASP A 140 4.37 9.70 -2.58
N HIS A 141 4.41 9.90 -3.90
CA HIS A 141 4.06 11.17 -4.52
C HIS A 141 2.63 11.58 -4.13
N PRO A 142 2.38 12.87 -3.79
CA PRO A 142 1.08 13.31 -3.29
C PRO A 142 -0.11 12.93 -4.18
N SER A 143 0.03 13.04 -5.50
CA SER A 143 -1.04 12.67 -6.44
C SER A 143 -1.36 11.17 -6.41
N VAL A 144 -0.36 10.31 -6.20
CA VAL A 144 -0.55 8.85 -6.08
C VAL A 144 -1.29 8.51 -4.79
N VAL A 145 -0.91 9.16 -3.70
CA VAL A 145 -1.57 9.01 -2.40
C VAL A 145 -3.02 9.48 -2.45
N GLU A 146 -3.28 10.66 -3.05
CA GLU A 146 -4.64 11.17 -3.22
C GLU A 146 -5.52 10.26 -4.08
N GLU A 147 -4.96 9.73 -5.17
CA GLU A 147 -5.67 8.78 -6.03
C GLU A 147 -6.01 7.51 -5.27
N LYS A 148 -5.03 6.91 -4.56
CA LYS A 148 -5.26 5.73 -3.71
C LYS A 148 -6.37 5.98 -2.69
N HIS A 149 -6.31 7.10 -1.95
CA HIS A 149 -7.34 7.47 -0.98
C HIS A 149 -8.72 7.64 -1.62
N SER A 150 -8.79 8.22 -2.82
CA SER A 150 -10.06 8.35 -3.55
C SER A 150 -10.66 6.98 -3.87
N ILE A 151 -9.83 6.04 -4.34
CA ILE A 151 -10.26 4.67 -4.64
C ILE A 151 -10.73 3.94 -3.35
N LEU A 152 -9.96 4.06 -2.27
CA LEU A 152 -10.29 3.44 -0.99
C LEU A 152 -11.65 3.92 -0.47
N ARG A 153 -11.93 5.24 -0.53
CA ARG A 153 -13.23 5.80 -0.11
C ARG A 153 -14.40 5.33 -0.97
N GLN A 154 -14.17 5.09 -2.25
CA GLN A 154 -15.21 4.61 -3.19
C GLN A 154 -15.51 3.11 -3.04
N ASN A 155 -14.63 2.34 -2.39
CA ASN A 155 -14.72 0.90 -2.23
C ASN A 155 -14.62 0.48 -0.76
N MET A 156 -15.29 1.20 0.13
CA MET A 156 -15.25 0.93 1.58
C MET A 156 -15.75 -0.47 1.96
N ASP A 157 -16.63 -1.04 1.16
CA ASP A 157 -17.12 -2.41 1.27
C ASP A 157 -16.01 -3.46 1.09
N VAL A 158 -15.04 -3.18 0.22
CA VAL A 158 -13.91 -4.08 -0.04
C VAL A 158 -12.83 -3.99 1.06
N PHE A 159 -12.57 -2.77 1.54
CA PHE A 159 -11.48 -2.50 2.48
C PHE A 159 -11.89 -2.61 3.96
N GLY A 160 -13.19 -2.63 4.24
CA GLY A 160 -13.77 -2.99 5.53
C GLY A 160 -13.26 -2.19 6.73
N SER A 161 -13.11 -2.89 7.87
CA SER A 161 -12.68 -2.31 9.14
C SER A 161 -11.26 -1.70 9.12
N ALA A 162 -10.40 -2.16 8.21
CA ALA A 162 -9.07 -1.58 8.04
C ALA A 162 -9.11 -0.11 7.63
N MET A 163 -10.20 0.34 6.96
CA MET A 163 -10.41 1.75 6.63
C MET A 163 -10.80 2.61 7.82
N SER A 164 -11.59 2.10 8.77
CA SER A 164 -11.98 2.87 9.96
C SER A 164 -10.78 3.21 10.84
N GLU A 165 -9.79 2.33 10.94
CA GLU A 165 -8.54 2.61 11.64
C GLU A 165 -7.69 3.67 10.91
N LEU A 166 -7.59 3.59 9.57
CA LEU A 166 -6.89 4.60 8.77
C LEU A 166 -7.53 5.98 8.87
N MET A 167 -8.86 6.06 8.98
CA MET A 167 -9.60 7.32 9.09
C MET A 167 -9.61 7.89 10.50
N SER A 168 -9.56 7.05 11.54
CA SER A 168 -9.49 7.49 12.94
C SER A 168 -8.12 8.02 13.32
N ASN A 169 -7.08 7.48 12.72
CA ASN A 169 -5.73 7.99 12.84
C ASN A 169 -5.55 9.12 11.83
N GLN A 170 -5.79 10.37 12.25
CA GLN A 170 -5.48 11.57 11.46
C GLN A 170 -3.96 11.68 11.29
N TYR A 171 -3.39 10.93 10.37
CA TYR A 171 -2.01 11.14 9.94
C TYR A 171 -1.99 12.39 9.07
N GLY A 172 -1.52 13.50 9.67
CA GLY A 172 -1.23 14.71 8.95
C GLY A 172 -0.12 14.46 7.95
N TYR A 173 -0.47 14.46 6.67
CA TYR A 173 0.52 14.61 5.63
C TYR A 173 1.09 16.02 5.75
N ALA A 174 2.32 16.15 6.25
CA ALA A 174 3.09 17.37 6.10
C ALA A 174 3.46 17.49 4.61
N ILE A 175 2.61 18.19 3.84
CA ILE A 175 3.01 18.69 2.52
C ILE A 175 3.99 19.80 2.80
N PRO A 176 5.30 19.68 2.43
CA PRO A 176 6.19 20.81 2.54
C PRO A 176 5.64 21.96 1.70
N PRO A 177 5.66 23.21 2.19
CA PRO A 177 5.20 24.34 1.43
C PRO A 177 5.98 24.41 0.11
N SER A 178 5.29 24.74 -0.98
CA SER A 178 5.79 24.76 -2.35
C SER A 178 6.98 25.70 -2.62
N SER A 179 7.45 26.41 -1.60
CA SER A 179 8.59 27.34 -1.67
C SER A 179 9.97 26.70 -1.58
N ASP A 180 10.08 25.43 -1.16
CA ASP A 180 11.40 24.79 -0.94
C ASP A 180 11.91 23.91 -2.07
N ARG A 181 11.28 23.96 -3.26
CA ARG A 181 11.79 23.24 -4.44
C ARG A 181 12.97 23.91 -5.15
N LYS A 182 13.57 24.94 -4.58
CA LYS A 182 14.79 25.56 -5.12
C LYS A 182 15.94 25.28 -4.16
N SER A 183 16.66 24.23 -4.41
CA SER A 183 18.05 23.97 -4.10
C SER A 183 18.33 22.52 -3.69
N VAL A 184 18.39 21.62 -4.67
CA VAL A 184 19.42 20.57 -4.66
C VAL A 184 19.89 20.47 -6.09
N VAL A 185 20.99 21.15 -6.37
CA VAL A 185 21.88 20.89 -7.50
C VAL A 185 22.99 20.02 -6.97
#